data_f1d3a75c82b43d4616169c3cc9bf3699
#
_entry.id   f1d3a75c82b43d4616169c3cc9bf3699
#
_cell.length_a   1.000
_cell.length_b   1.000
_cell.length_c   1.000
_cell.angle_alpha   90.00
_cell.angle_beta   90.00
_cell.angle_gamma   90.00
#
_symmetry.space_group_name_H-M   'P 1'
#
loop_
_entity.id
_entity.type
_entity.pdbx_description
1 polymer ?
#
loop_
_entity_poly.entity_id
_entity_poly.type
_entity_poly.pdbx_seq_one_letter_code
_entity_poly.pdbx_strand_id
1 'polypeptide(L)'
;MASVKRPDIYDFSKEAPRHRLERKVYPEVNVSGFSHNDEEVAFFTQVAALLRSGDVVLDFGAGRGEFMENDPSIYRRQMQNFRGRCARVHGCDLDPVVVENPTLDSAEVIEVGKPLPYEDETFDLIVSRYVFEHIADPKWAAGELLRVLKPGGWICAMTPNKWGYVALVSRLVPNRIHARVLSKVQPGRKEMDVFPTTYLLNRPSDVRRHFGHAAEVYHYSTSGVPSYHFGSMALFRLQQLIHRLSPPLFDLGLRFFIRKEDVRGQ
;
A
#
# COMPACT_ATOMS: atom_id res chain seq x y z
N MET A 1 32.61 28.67 -5.12
CA MET A 1 31.32 28.14 -4.61
C MET A 1 31.05 26.85 -5.33
N ALA A 2 31.12 25.72 -4.66
CA ALA A 2 30.74 24.43 -5.25
C ALA A 2 29.26 24.47 -5.58
N SER A 3 28.89 24.23 -6.84
CA SER A 3 27.49 24.09 -7.26
C SER A 3 26.89 22.91 -6.51
N VAL A 4 26.00 23.18 -5.55
CA VAL A 4 25.20 22.12 -4.92
C VAL A 4 24.27 21.58 -5.98
N LYS A 5 24.61 20.40 -6.53
CA LYS A 5 23.77 19.70 -7.50
C LYS A 5 22.42 19.40 -6.80
N ARG A 6 21.33 19.86 -7.37
CA ARG A 6 20.00 19.53 -6.85
C ARG A 6 19.83 17.99 -6.88
N PRO A 7 19.24 17.39 -5.85
CA PRO A 7 18.97 15.95 -5.88
C PRO A 7 18.08 15.61 -7.07
N ASP A 8 18.36 14.48 -7.72
CA ASP A 8 17.47 13.95 -8.73
C ASP A 8 16.11 13.68 -8.08
N ILE A 9 15.03 14.05 -8.75
CA ILE A 9 13.65 13.85 -8.29
C ILE A 9 13.01 12.62 -8.90
N TYR A 10 13.57 12.14 -10.01
CA TYR A 10 12.99 11.11 -10.85
C TYR A 10 14.07 10.27 -11.54
N ASP A 11 13.93 8.96 -11.43
CA ASP A 11 14.83 8.00 -12.03
C ASP A 11 14.28 7.52 -13.38
N PHE A 12 14.73 8.14 -14.47
CA PHE A 12 14.29 7.83 -15.83
C PHE A 12 14.60 6.41 -16.27
N SER A 13 15.56 5.73 -15.65
CA SER A 13 15.89 4.33 -15.96
C SER A 13 14.79 3.36 -15.57
N LYS A 14 13.94 3.77 -14.61
CA LYS A 14 12.78 3.02 -14.09
C LYS A 14 11.45 3.42 -14.74
N GLU A 15 11.49 4.31 -15.73
CA GLU A 15 10.30 4.86 -16.34
C GLU A 15 9.58 3.88 -17.27
N ALA A 16 8.44 3.35 -16.84
CA ALA A 16 7.54 2.56 -17.67
C ALA A 16 6.67 3.45 -18.60
N PRO A 17 6.10 2.91 -19.70
CA PRO A 17 5.23 3.68 -20.61
C PRO A 17 4.06 4.42 -19.91
N ARG A 18 3.52 3.84 -18.85
CA ARG A 18 2.45 4.47 -18.03
C ARG A 18 2.92 5.79 -17.41
N HIS A 19 4.15 5.85 -16.92
CA HIS A 19 4.70 7.04 -16.27
C HIS A 19 4.93 8.18 -17.26
N ARG A 20 5.28 7.87 -18.53
CA ARG A 20 5.41 8.90 -19.59
C ARG A 20 4.07 9.58 -19.87
N LEU A 21 2.97 8.83 -19.84
CA LEU A 21 1.65 9.38 -20.05
C LEU A 21 1.23 10.22 -18.83
N GLU A 22 1.48 9.76 -17.64
CA GLU A 22 1.26 10.50 -16.40
C GLU A 22 1.96 11.86 -16.43
N ARG A 23 3.26 11.92 -16.75
CA ARG A 23 4.02 13.17 -16.86
C ARG A 23 3.48 14.14 -17.92
N LYS A 24 2.86 13.62 -19.00
CA LYS A 24 2.21 14.47 -20.02
C LYS A 24 0.92 15.09 -19.51
N VAL A 25 0.19 14.38 -18.68
CA VAL A 25 -1.13 14.81 -18.18
C VAL A 25 -1.00 15.64 -16.93
N TYR A 26 -0.04 15.32 -16.09
CA TYR A 26 0.28 15.95 -14.81
C TYR A 26 1.68 16.57 -14.88
N PRO A 27 1.81 17.81 -15.35
CA PRO A 27 3.13 18.43 -15.55
C PRO A 27 3.95 18.60 -14.26
N GLU A 28 3.27 18.64 -13.11
CA GLU A 28 3.92 18.71 -11.79
C GLU A 28 4.75 17.46 -11.46
N VAL A 29 4.53 16.33 -12.10
CA VAL A 29 5.39 15.14 -12.00
C VAL A 29 6.82 15.44 -12.44
N ASN A 30 7.00 16.39 -13.39
CA ASN A 30 8.32 16.85 -13.79
C ASN A 30 8.99 17.78 -12.75
N VAL A 31 8.25 18.21 -11.74
CA VAL A 31 8.74 19.11 -10.67
C VAL A 31 9.07 18.34 -9.40
N SER A 32 8.22 17.39 -9.02
CA SER A 32 8.31 16.68 -7.73
C SER A 32 8.45 15.16 -7.85
N GLY A 33 8.27 14.60 -9.05
CA GLY A 33 8.29 13.16 -9.30
C GLY A 33 6.95 12.46 -9.06
N PHE A 34 5.89 13.18 -8.70
CA PHE A 34 4.56 12.64 -8.45
C PHE A 34 3.47 13.68 -8.79
N SER A 35 2.24 13.21 -9.04
CA SER A 35 1.09 14.07 -9.31
C SER A 35 0.35 14.48 -8.03
N HIS A 36 -0.44 15.56 -8.09
CA HIS A 36 -1.30 15.97 -6.97
C HIS A 36 -2.38 14.92 -6.61
N ASN A 37 -2.66 13.98 -7.51
CA ASN A 37 -3.58 12.86 -7.30
C ASN A 37 -2.87 11.55 -6.95
N ASP A 38 -1.61 11.61 -6.51
CA ASP A 38 -0.85 10.42 -6.15
C ASP A 38 -1.35 9.83 -4.83
N GLU A 39 -1.98 8.68 -4.92
CA GLU A 39 -2.60 7.99 -3.77
C GLU A 39 -1.58 7.46 -2.77
N GLU A 40 -0.40 7.04 -3.25
CA GLU A 40 0.65 6.55 -2.37
C GLU A 40 1.27 7.70 -1.59
N VAL A 41 1.56 8.83 -2.26
CA VAL A 41 2.07 10.03 -1.57
C VAL A 41 1.05 10.52 -0.55
N ALA A 42 -0.24 10.58 -0.90
CA ALA A 42 -1.28 10.99 0.03
C ALA A 42 -1.35 10.07 1.27
N PHE A 43 -1.33 8.74 1.06
CA PHE A 43 -1.37 7.76 2.14
C PHE A 43 -0.12 7.87 3.03
N PHE A 44 1.07 7.81 2.44
CA PHE A 44 2.32 7.85 3.22
C PHE A 44 2.61 9.20 3.87
N THR A 45 2.02 10.29 3.38
CA THR A 45 2.02 11.59 4.09
C THR A 45 1.28 11.49 5.42
N GLN A 46 0.13 10.81 5.45
CA GLN A 46 -0.62 10.59 6.70
C GLN A 46 0.09 9.61 7.63
N VAL A 47 0.69 8.54 7.08
CA VAL A 47 1.53 7.62 7.86
C VAL A 47 2.72 8.38 8.48
N ALA A 48 3.38 9.23 7.70
CA ALA A 48 4.51 10.04 8.19
C ALA A 48 4.11 11.05 9.29
N ALA A 49 2.87 11.54 9.28
CA ALA A 49 2.35 12.41 10.32
C ALA A 49 2.13 11.66 11.67
N LEU A 50 1.95 10.35 11.62
CA LEU A 50 1.82 9.51 12.82
C LEU A 50 3.18 9.01 13.32
N LEU A 51 4.15 8.83 12.42
CA LEU A 51 5.46 8.26 12.69
C LEU A 51 6.32 9.15 13.60
N ARG A 52 6.93 8.57 14.61
CA ARG A 52 7.88 9.22 15.51
C ARG A 52 9.25 8.55 15.42
N SER A 53 10.31 9.27 15.72
CA SER A 53 11.69 8.75 15.66
C SER A 53 11.97 7.61 16.64
N GLY A 54 11.19 7.50 17.72
CA GLY A 54 11.29 6.41 18.71
C GLY A 54 10.41 5.20 18.42
N ASP A 55 9.59 5.23 17.37
CA ASP A 55 8.64 4.16 17.08
C ASP A 55 9.33 2.88 16.58
N VAL A 56 8.77 1.74 16.98
CA VAL A 56 9.03 0.43 16.38
C VAL A 56 7.90 0.14 15.39
N VAL A 57 8.26 -0.02 14.13
CA VAL A 57 7.33 -0.17 13.01
C VAL A 57 7.30 -1.60 12.51
N LEU A 58 6.11 -2.13 12.21
CA LEU A 58 5.93 -3.37 11.46
C LEU A 58 5.43 -3.05 10.05
N ASP A 59 6.13 -3.51 9.03
CA ASP A 59 5.64 -3.61 7.65
C ASP A 59 5.04 -5.01 7.46
N PHE A 60 3.70 -5.09 7.51
CA PHE A 60 2.95 -6.34 7.41
C PHE A 60 2.62 -6.66 5.95
N GLY A 61 3.17 -7.75 5.44
CA GLY A 61 3.17 -8.09 4.03
C GLY A 61 4.22 -7.27 3.25
N ALA A 62 5.44 -7.19 3.81
CA ALA A 62 6.49 -6.30 3.33
C ALA A 62 7.07 -6.71 1.97
N GLY A 63 6.91 -7.97 1.56
CA GLY A 63 7.50 -8.48 0.32
C GLY A 63 9.00 -8.21 0.22
N ARG A 64 9.50 -8.04 -0.99
CA ARG A 64 10.92 -7.77 -1.27
C ARG A 64 11.30 -6.29 -1.34
N GLY A 65 10.39 -5.38 -1.01
CA GLY A 65 10.65 -3.93 -1.15
C GLY A 65 10.69 -3.46 -2.62
N GLU A 66 9.82 -4.02 -3.46
CA GLU A 66 9.77 -3.81 -4.91
C GLU A 66 9.77 -2.33 -5.33
N PHE A 67 9.17 -1.46 -4.51
CA PHE A 67 9.13 -0.03 -4.80
C PHE A 67 10.52 0.61 -4.89
N MET A 68 11.51 0.09 -4.19
CA MET A 68 12.90 0.58 -4.30
C MET A 68 13.51 0.31 -5.68
N GLU A 69 13.10 -0.78 -6.33
CA GLU A 69 13.58 -1.18 -7.63
C GLU A 69 12.81 -0.52 -8.79
N ASN A 70 11.48 -0.45 -8.68
CA ASN A 70 10.58 -0.23 -9.81
C ASN A 70 9.91 1.16 -9.81
N ASP A 71 9.91 1.90 -8.71
CA ASP A 71 9.31 3.22 -8.68
C ASP A 71 10.29 4.29 -9.20
N PRO A 72 9.94 5.03 -10.26
CA PRO A 72 10.79 6.11 -10.78
C PRO A 72 10.80 7.35 -9.87
N SER A 73 9.79 7.55 -9.01
CA SER A 73 9.74 8.69 -8.09
C SER A 73 10.65 8.47 -6.89
N ILE A 74 11.68 9.27 -6.78
CA ILE A 74 12.61 9.21 -5.64
C ILE A 74 11.87 9.58 -4.35
N TYR A 75 10.97 10.56 -4.41
CA TYR A 75 10.18 10.98 -3.27
C TYR A 75 9.26 9.86 -2.75
N ARG A 76 8.53 9.15 -3.64
CA ARG A 76 7.70 8.02 -3.22
C ARG A 76 8.53 6.92 -2.57
N ARG A 77 9.71 6.58 -3.12
CA ARG A 77 10.62 5.61 -2.49
C ARG A 77 11.03 6.03 -1.08
N GLN A 78 11.34 7.32 -0.89
CA GLN A 78 11.70 7.86 0.42
C GLN A 78 10.53 7.83 1.41
N MET A 79 9.32 8.14 0.94
CA MET A 79 8.12 8.13 1.79
C MET A 79 7.76 6.73 2.27
N GLN A 80 7.95 5.72 1.45
CA GLN A 80 7.66 4.32 1.74
C GLN A 80 8.74 3.65 2.60
N ASN A 81 9.95 4.16 2.59
CA ASN A 81 11.07 3.63 3.38
C ASN A 81 11.12 4.30 4.77
N PHE A 82 10.79 3.55 5.81
CA PHE A 82 10.83 4.03 7.20
C PHE A 82 12.19 3.84 7.88
N ARG A 83 13.08 3.02 7.29
CA ARG A 83 14.39 2.73 7.85
C ARG A 83 15.21 4.01 8.02
N GLY A 84 15.75 4.23 9.22
CA GLY A 84 16.47 5.45 9.58
C GLY A 84 15.58 6.66 9.91
N ARG A 85 14.23 6.49 9.89
CA ARG A 85 13.26 7.54 10.26
C ARG A 85 12.52 7.22 11.57
N CYS A 86 12.64 6.00 12.06
CA CYS A 86 12.11 5.51 13.32
C CYS A 86 13.18 4.66 14.04
N ALA A 87 12.88 4.15 15.21
CA ALA A 87 13.84 3.36 15.99
C ALA A 87 14.18 2.05 15.31
N ARG A 88 13.17 1.36 14.74
CA ARG A 88 13.36 0.08 14.05
C ARG A 88 12.21 -0.24 13.12
N VAL A 89 12.51 -0.88 11.99
CA VAL A 89 11.54 -1.41 11.03
C VAL A 89 11.65 -2.92 10.95
N HIS A 90 10.62 -3.61 11.42
CA HIS A 90 10.45 -5.04 11.22
C HIS A 90 9.55 -5.27 10.01
N GLY A 91 9.77 -6.35 9.28
CA GLY A 91 8.86 -6.78 8.23
C GLY A 91 8.46 -8.23 8.39
N CYS A 92 7.29 -8.58 7.94
CA CYS A 92 6.91 -9.99 7.81
C CYS A 92 6.10 -10.22 6.53
N ASP A 93 6.23 -11.41 5.98
CA ASP A 93 5.50 -11.85 4.79
C ASP A 93 5.37 -13.39 4.79
N LEU A 94 4.41 -13.90 4.00
CA LEU A 94 4.30 -15.34 3.70
C LEU A 94 5.41 -15.78 2.74
N ASP A 95 5.90 -14.87 1.89
CA ASP A 95 6.96 -15.14 0.92
C ASP A 95 8.34 -15.01 1.59
N PRO A 96 9.18 -16.07 1.54
CA PRO A 96 10.55 -16.02 2.06
C PRO A 96 11.42 -14.90 1.48
N VAL A 97 11.06 -14.32 0.34
CA VAL A 97 11.78 -13.20 -0.28
C VAL A 97 11.85 -11.97 0.61
N VAL A 98 11.01 -11.88 1.65
CA VAL A 98 11.00 -10.77 2.62
C VAL A 98 12.35 -10.59 3.32
N VAL A 99 13.15 -11.65 3.47
CA VAL A 99 14.47 -11.57 4.10
C VAL A 99 15.48 -10.76 3.26
N GLU A 100 15.20 -10.56 1.97
CA GLU A 100 16.03 -9.77 1.05
C GLU A 100 15.60 -8.30 0.98
N ASN A 101 14.52 -7.92 1.69
CA ASN A 101 13.97 -6.56 1.61
C ASN A 101 14.93 -5.53 2.25
N PRO A 102 15.51 -4.61 1.47
CA PRO A 102 16.53 -3.67 1.94
C PRO A 102 15.98 -2.55 2.84
N THR A 103 14.67 -2.42 2.95
CA THR A 103 14.00 -1.36 3.72
C THR A 103 13.68 -1.77 5.16
N LEU A 104 14.04 -2.99 5.55
CA LEU A 104 13.81 -3.57 6.87
C LEU A 104 15.10 -3.66 7.68
N ASP A 105 14.99 -3.54 8.99
CA ASP A 105 16.07 -3.86 9.93
C ASP A 105 16.06 -5.33 10.34
N SER A 106 14.88 -5.97 10.28
CA SER A 106 14.71 -7.43 10.44
C SER A 106 13.47 -7.90 9.70
N ALA A 107 13.48 -9.15 9.25
CA ALA A 107 12.40 -9.77 8.51
C ALA A 107 12.10 -11.17 9.02
N GLU A 108 10.80 -11.53 9.02
CA GLU A 108 10.31 -12.82 9.47
C GLU A 108 9.37 -13.42 8.41
N VAL A 109 9.56 -14.71 8.13
CA VAL A 109 8.60 -15.46 7.30
C VAL A 109 7.50 -15.99 8.22
N ILE A 110 6.25 -15.68 7.90
CA ILE A 110 5.10 -16.03 8.72
C ILE A 110 4.22 -17.07 8.06
N GLU A 111 3.36 -17.71 8.84
CA GLU A 111 2.38 -18.67 8.36
C GLU A 111 0.98 -18.30 8.85
N VAL A 112 -0.02 -18.35 7.97
CA VAL A 112 -1.41 -18.08 8.34
C VAL A 112 -1.87 -19.08 9.41
N GLY A 113 -2.55 -18.59 10.44
CA GLY A 113 -3.05 -19.38 11.55
C GLY A 113 -2.04 -19.66 12.67
N LYS A 114 -0.76 -19.34 12.49
CA LYS A 114 0.23 -19.35 13.58
C LYS A 114 0.37 -17.95 14.19
N PRO A 115 0.72 -17.83 15.47
CA PRO A 115 1.05 -16.54 16.06
C PRO A 115 2.16 -15.84 15.29
N LEU A 116 2.06 -14.51 15.12
CA LEU A 116 3.19 -13.73 14.62
C LEU A 116 4.38 -13.84 15.59
N PRO A 117 5.63 -13.95 15.08
CA PRO A 117 6.82 -14.17 15.90
C PRO A 117 7.29 -12.90 16.64
N TYR A 118 6.33 -12.17 17.21
CA TYR A 118 6.54 -10.95 17.96
C TYR A 118 5.78 -11.02 19.29
N GLU A 119 6.33 -10.37 20.32
CA GLU A 119 5.67 -10.23 21.61
C GLU A 119 4.45 -9.31 21.54
N ASP A 120 3.57 -9.40 22.54
CA ASP A 120 2.44 -8.51 22.68
C ASP A 120 2.91 -7.05 22.80
N GLU A 121 2.13 -6.12 22.27
CA GLU A 121 2.38 -4.68 22.43
C GLU A 121 3.82 -4.26 22.02
N THR A 122 4.35 -4.84 20.94
CA THR A 122 5.70 -4.54 20.44
C THR A 122 5.72 -3.28 19.57
N PHE A 123 4.72 -3.09 18.69
CA PHE A 123 4.75 -2.07 17.66
C PHE A 123 3.95 -0.83 18.00
N ASP A 124 4.51 0.34 17.69
CA ASP A 124 3.84 1.62 17.78
C ASP A 124 3.00 1.90 16.53
N LEU A 125 3.48 1.42 15.38
CA LEU A 125 2.84 1.60 14.08
C LEU A 125 2.96 0.32 13.23
N ILE A 126 1.86 -0.09 12.63
CA ILE A 126 1.83 -1.18 11.63
C ILE A 126 1.41 -0.56 10.30
N VAL A 127 2.18 -0.82 9.24
CA VAL A 127 1.85 -0.40 7.88
C VAL A 127 1.59 -1.64 7.03
N SER A 128 0.57 -1.58 6.17
CA SER A 128 0.21 -2.69 5.30
C SER A 128 -0.24 -2.16 3.94
N ARG A 129 0.50 -2.48 2.88
CA ARG A 129 0.26 -1.97 1.54
C ARG A 129 -0.11 -3.09 0.56
N TYR A 130 -1.36 -3.10 0.10
CA TYR A 130 -1.88 -4.10 -0.85
C TYR A 130 -1.77 -5.55 -0.34
N VAL A 131 -2.13 -5.76 0.94
CA VAL A 131 -2.12 -7.07 1.62
C VAL A 131 -3.54 -7.48 2.04
N PHE A 132 -4.36 -6.54 2.48
CA PHE A 132 -5.69 -6.83 3.04
C PHE A 132 -6.60 -7.58 2.05
N GLU A 133 -6.41 -7.40 0.75
CA GLU A 133 -7.12 -8.14 -0.30
C GLU A 133 -6.76 -9.62 -0.37
N HIS A 134 -5.61 -10.00 0.16
CA HIS A 134 -5.10 -11.38 0.14
C HIS A 134 -5.38 -12.14 1.43
N ILE A 135 -5.78 -11.47 2.52
CA ILE A 135 -6.01 -12.10 3.82
C ILE A 135 -7.19 -13.08 3.73
N ALA A 136 -6.88 -14.36 3.88
CA ALA A 136 -7.87 -15.44 3.84
C ALA A 136 -8.55 -15.69 5.19
N ASP A 137 -7.88 -15.36 6.30
CA ASP A 137 -8.43 -15.42 7.67
C ASP A 137 -8.38 -14.04 8.34
N PRO A 138 -9.41 -13.21 8.14
CA PRO A 138 -9.51 -11.88 8.76
C PRO A 138 -9.53 -11.89 10.29
N LYS A 139 -10.06 -12.95 10.90
CA LYS A 139 -10.15 -13.05 12.36
C LYS A 139 -8.76 -13.27 12.96
N TRP A 140 -7.98 -14.17 12.40
CA TRP A 140 -6.60 -14.40 12.78
C TRP A 140 -5.77 -13.13 12.59
N ALA A 141 -5.82 -12.53 11.40
CA ALA A 141 -5.01 -11.35 11.09
C ALA A 141 -5.34 -10.18 12.00
N ALA A 142 -6.63 -9.88 12.24
CA ALA A 142 -7.03 -8.80 13.14
C ALA A 142 -6.58 -9.07 14.57
N GLY A 143 -6.75 -10.31 15.06
CA GLY A 143 -6.33 -10.72 16.40
C GLY A 143 -4.82 -10.54 16.60
N GLU A 144 -4.01 -11.02 15.67
CA GLU A 144 -2.56 -10.92 15.76
C GLU A 144 -2.06 -9.48 15.61
N LEU A 145 -2.58 -8.73 14.64
CA LEU A 145 -2.20 -7.32 14.47
C LEU A 145 -2.55 -6.48 15.70
N LEU A 146 -3.72 -6.71 16.30
CA LEU A 146 -4.10 -6.05 17.55
C LEU A 146 -3.27 -6.52 18.76
N ARG A 147 -2.88 -7.81 18.80
CA ARG A 147 -2.02 -8.34 19.88
C ARG A 147 -0.66 -7.67 19.89
N VAL A 148 0.00 -7.63 18.73
CA VAL A 148 1.37 -7.08 18.63
C VAL A 148 1.42 -5.55 18.62
N LEU A 149 0.28 -4.87 18.39
CA LEU A 149 0.18 -3.41 18.43
C LEU A 149 0.07 -2.92 19.88
N LYS A 150 0.81 -1.89 20.24
CA LYS A 150 0.68 -1.21 21.53
C LYS A 150 -0.66 -0.52 21.70
N PRO A 151 -1.19 -0.36 22.92
CA PRO A 151 -2.32 0.54 23.20
C PRO A 151 -2.05 1.95 22.67
N GLY A 152 -3.02 2.55 21.98
CA GLY A 152 -2.89 3.85 21.32
C GLY A 152 -2.11 3.83 20.00
N GLY A 153 -1.51 2.70 19.62
CA GLY A 153 -0.80 2.51 18.35
C GLY A 153 -1.75 2.48 17.15
N TRP A 154 -1.19 2.54 15.95
CA TRP A 154 -1.94 2.62 14.69
C TRP A 154 -1.63 1.49 13.73
N ILE A 155 -2.66 0.98 13.04
CA ILE A 155 -2.52 0.19 11.82
C ILE A 155 -2.95 1.08 10.66
N CYS A 156 -2.04 1.28 9.69
CA CYS A 156 -2.30 2.04 8.48
C CYS A 156 -2.30 1.07 7.28
N ALA A 157 -3.44 0.88 6.66
CA ALA A 157 -3.56 -0.05 5.55
C ALA A 157 -4.11 0.62 4.29
N MET A 158 -3.52 0.31 3.14
CA MET A 158 -4.08 0.63 1.84
C MET A 158 -4.36 -0.64 1.04
N THR A 159 -5.54 -0.70 0.43
CA THR A 159 -6.03 -1.89 -0.27
C THR A 159 -7.00 -1.51 -1.38
N PRO A 160 -7.14 -2.32 -2.45
CA PRO A 160 -8.16 -2.07 -3.47
C PRO A 160 -9.57 -2.13 -2.88
N ASN A 161 -10.44 -1.29 -3.42
CA ASN A 161 -11.86 -1.36 -3.09
C ASN A 161 -12.53 -2.49 -3.88
N LYS A 162 -13.24 -3.37 -3.18
CA LYS A 162 -14.00 -4.49 -3.75
C LYS A 162 -15.03 -4.05 -4.80
N TRP A 163 -15.55 -2.82 -4.69
CA TRP A 163 -16.54 -2.23 -5.59
C TRP A 163 -15.92 -1.33 -6.66
N GLY A 164 -14.63 -1.08 -6.61
CA GLY A 164 -13.94 -0.33 -7.66
C GLY A 164 -14.10 -1.03 -9.03
N TYR A 165 -14.25 -0.26 -10.09
CA TYR A 165 -14.51 -0.82 -11.42
C TYR A 165 -13.41 -1.79 -11.87
N VAL A 166 -12.17 -1.59 -11.44
CA VAL A 166 -11.06 -2.51 -11.73
C VAL A 166 -11.32 -3.88 -11.10
N ALA A 167 -11.72 -3.92 -9.82
CA ALA A 167 -12.05 -5.16 -9.14
C ALA A 167 -13.30 -5.82 -9.73
N LEU A 168 -14.27 -5.04 -10.17
CA LEU A 168 -15.48 -5.56 -10.85
C LEU A 168 -15.14 -6.15 -12.23
N VAL A 169 -14.37 -5.43 -13.05
CA VAL A 169 -13.94 -5.90 -14.36
C VAL A 169 -13.05 -7.14 -14.24
N SER A 170 -12.14 -7.15 -13.26
CA SER A 170 -11.27 -8.30 -13.04
C SER A 170 -12.04 -9.61 -12.75
N ARG A 171 -13.18 -9.53 -12.08
CA ARG A 171 -14.04 -10.70 -11.82
C ARG A 171 -14.77 -11.22 -13.06
N LEU A 172 -14.96 -10.37 -14.07
CA LEU A 172 -15.61 -10.73 -15.33
C LEU A 172 -14.62 -11.35 -16.33
N VAL A 173 -13.33 -11.17 -16.12
CA VAL A 173 -12.29 -11.70 -17.00
C VAL A 173 -11.90 -13.10 -16.55
N PRO A 174 -12.02 -14.14 -17.40
CA PRO A 174 -11.62 -15.51 -17.06
C PRO A 174 -10.14 -15.60 -16.69
N ASN A 175 -9.80 -16.40 -15.68
CA ASN A 175 -8.42 -16.53 -15.15
C ASN A 175 -7.36 -16.83 -16.23
N ARG A 176 -7.74 -17.52 -17.32
CA ARG A 176 -6.83 -17.80 -18.44
C ARG A 176 -6.34 -16.54 -19.19
N ILE A 177 -7.13 -15.45 -19.12
CA ILE A 177 -6.82 -14.20 -19.81
C ILE A 177 -6.15 -13.24 -18.80
N HIS A 178 -6.41 -13.40 -17.51
CA HIS A 178 -5.85 -12.54 -16.43
C HIS A 178 -4.32 -12.45 -16.50
N ALA A 179 -3.61 -13.56 -16.58
CA ALA A 179 -2.14 -13.56 -16.63
C ALA A 179 -1.59 -12.78 -17.83
N ARG A 180 -2.21 -12.92 -19.02
CA ARG A 180 -1.80 -12.19 -20.24
C ARG A 180 -2.13 -10.71 -20.20
N VAL A 181 -3.24 -10.33 -19.56
CA VAL A 181 -3.62 -8.92 -19.41
C VAL A 181 -2.75 -8.26 -18.35
N LEU A 182 -2.54 -8.90 -17.19
CA LEU A 182 -1.70 -8.38 -16.11
C LEU A 182 -0.25 -8.18 -16.53
N SER A 183 0.35 -9.10 -17.29
CA SER A 183 1.72 -8.94 -17.78
C SER A 183 1.91 -7.75 -18.72
N LYS A 184 0.86 -7.34 -19.45
CA LYS A 184 0.87 -6.13 -20.29
C LYS A 184 0.60 -4.84 -19.51
N VAL A 185 -0.17 -4.91 -18.41
CA VAL A 185 -0.55 -3.76 -17.58
C VAL A 185 0.55 -3.41 -16.58
N GLN A 186 1.22 -4.43 -16.03
CA GLN A 186 2.28 -4.28 -15.03
C GLN A 186 3.53 -5.07 -15.46
N PRO A 187 4.29 -4.58 -16.43
CA PRO A 187 5.42 -5.32 -17.00
C PRO A 187 6.59 -5.55 -16.03
N GLY A 188 6.55 -5.02 -14.81
CA GLY A 188 7.53 -5.26 -13.75
C GLY A 188 7.08 -6.25 -12.68
N ARG A 189 5.82 -6.72 -12.71
CA ARG A 189 5.31 -7.67 -11.71
C ARG A 189 5.72 -9.09 -12.10
N LYS A 190 6.53 -9.72 -11.26
CA LYS A 190 6.95 -11.11 -11.43
C LYS A 190 5.75 -12.04 -11.12
N GLU A 191 5.67 -13.22 -11.73
CA GLU A 191 4.59 -14.19 -11.47
C GLU A 191 4.52 -14.61 -9.99
N MET A 192 5.65 -14.59 -9.29
CA MET A 192 5.75 -14.86 -7.86
C MET A 192 5.07 -13.79 -6.98
N ASP A 193 4.86 -12.57 -7.47
CA ASP A 193 4.21 -11.48 -6.73
C ASP A 193 2.66 -11.55 -6.83
N VAL A 194 2.07 -12.61 -7.39
CA VAL A 194 0.63 -12.75 -7.62
C VAL A 194 0.01 -13.71 -6.61
N PHE A 195 -0.46 -13.17 -5.50
CA PHE A 195 -1.24 -13.94 -4.52
C PHE A 195 -2.75 -13.96 -4.88
N PRO A 196 -3.48 -15.05 -4.53
CA PRO A 196 -4.93 -15.07 -4.68
C PRO A 196 -5.60 -13.96 -3.88
N THR A 197 -6.55 -13.26 -4.48
CA THR A 197 -7.35 -12.23 -3.80
C THR A 197 -8.62 -12.82 -3.22
N THR A 198 -8.88 -12.56 -1.94
CA THR A 198 -10.07 -13.01 -1.22
C THR A 198 -11.11 -11.91 -1.04
N TYR A 199 -10.65 -10.64 -0.97
CA TYR A 199 -11.47 -9.45 -0.74
C TYR A 199 -12.36 -9.55 0.52
N LEU A 200 -11.84 -10.14 1.61
CA LEU A 200 -12.56 -10.30 2.88
C LEU A 200 -12.40 -9.10 3.82
N LEU A 201 -11.37 -8.25 3.62
CA LEU A 201 -11.12 -7.00 4.38
C LEU A 201 -11.14 -5.75 3.48
N ASN A 202 -11.91 -5.76 2.40
CA ASN A 202 -11.94 -4.69 1.40
C ASN A 202 -13.24 -3.89 1.40
N ARG A 203 -13.86 -3.77 2.58
CA ARG A 203 -14.98 -2.88 2.89
C ARG A 203 -14.83 -2.31 4.29
N PRO A 204 -15.29 -1.09 4.54
CA PRO A 204 -15.30 -0.52 5.89
C PRO A 204 -16.06 -1.37 6.91
N SER A 205 -17.17 -2.01 6.49
CA SER A 205 -17.93 -2.93 7.34
C SER A 205 -17.15 -4.16 7.76
N ASP A 206 -16.33 -4.71 6.85
CA ASP A 206 -15.55 -5.91 7.13
C ASP A 206 -14.42 -5.59 8.12
N VAL A 207 -13.72 -4.47 7.92
CA VAL A 207 -12.68 -4.01 8.84
C VAL A 207 -13.26 -3.69 10.22
N ARG A 208 -14.38 -2.96 10.31
CA ARG A 208 -15.05 -2.69 11.58
C ARG A 208 -15.50 -3.96 12.30
N ARG A 209 -15.94 -4.98 11.57
CA ARG A 209 -16.34 -6.27 12.17
C ARG A 209 -15.21 -6.96 12.91
N HIS A 210 -13.99 -6.89 12.36
CA HIS A 210 -12.85 -7.62 12.90
C HIS A 210 -11.98 -6.80 13.85
N PHE A 211 -11.94 -5.48 13.70
CA PHE A 211 -11.10 -4.60 14.53
C PHE A 211 -11.90 -3.75 15.51
N GLY A 212 -13.16 -3.43 15.20
CA GLY A 212 -13.94 -2.42 15.94
C GLY A 212 -14.36 -2.79 17.36
N HIS A 213 -14.03 -3.99 17.83
CA HIS A 213 -14.24 -4.39 19.22
C HIS A 213 -13.13 -3.94 20.18
N ALA A 214 -11.97 -3.52 19.65
CA ALA A 214 -10.79 -3.11 20.40
C ALA A 214 -10.05 -1.92 19.78
N ALA A 215 -10.62 -1.33 18.71
CA ALA A 215 -9.99 -0.24 17.98
C ALA A 215 -11.01 0.68 17.31
N GLU A 216 -10.67 1.96 17.21
CA GLU A 216 -11.36 2.93 16.36
C GLU A 216 -10.92 2.76 14.90
N VAL A 217 -11.88 2.74 13.96
CA VAL A 217 -11.62 2.51 12.54
C VAL A 217 -12.00 3.75 11.73
N TYR A 218 -11.00 4.46 11.25
CA TYR A 218 -11.13 5.56 10.30
C TYR A 218 -10.83 5.06 8.89
N HIS A 219 -11.55 5.60 7.90
CA HIS A 219 -11.31 5.22 6.51
C HIS A 219 -11.73 6.31 5.55
N TYR A 220 -11.12 6.31 4.38
CA TYR A 220 -11.58 7.05 3.21
C TYR A 220 -11.28 6.25 1.93
N SER A 221 -11.92 6.64 0.85
CA SER A 221 -11.71 6.04 -0.46
C SER A 221 -11.16 7.08 -1.44
N THR A 222 -10.40 6.61 -2.42
CA THR A 222 -9.82 7.46 -3.46
C THR A 222 -9.79 6.74 -4.79
N SER A 223 -9.84 7.55 -5.86
CA SER A 223 -9.50 7.13 -7.23
C SER A 223 -8.39 8.05 -7.71
N GLY A 224 -7.16 7.56 -7.66
CA GLY A 224 -5.97 8.33 -8.02
C GLY A 224 -5.69 8.41 -9.51
N VAL A 225 -4.41 8.36 -9.86
CA VAL A 225 -3.96 8.37 -11.26
C VAL A 225 -4.44 7.11 -11.97
N PRO A 226 -5.08 7.23 -13.17
CA PRO A 226 -5.46 6.07 -13.96
C PRO A 226 -4.29 5.15 -14.26
N SER A 227 -4.44 3.84 -13.98
CA SER A 227 -3.35 2.87 -14.13
C SER A 227 -3.55 1.88 -15.28
N TYR A 228 -4.80 1.65 -15.71
CA TYR A 228 -5.15 0.61 -16.68
C TYR A 228 -5.43 1.17 -18.08
N HIS A 229 -4.63 2.14 -18.54
CA HIS A 229 -4.82 2.83 -19.80
C HIS A 229 -3.97 2.26 -20.96
N PHE A 230 -3.10 1.27 -20.73
CA PHE A 230 -2.29 0.59 -21.75
C PHE A 230 -1.48 1.54 -22.68
N GLY A 231 -1.09 2.70 -22.17
CA GLY A 231 -0.41 3.74 -22.96
C GLY A 231 -1.34 4.59 -23.86
N SER A 232 -2.65 4.36 -23.82
CA SER A 232 -3.64 5.13 -24.60
C SER A 232 -4.09 6.39 -23.87
N MET A 233 -3.88 7.56 -24.48
CA MET A 233 -4.38 8.84 -23.97
C MET A 233 -5.91 8.87 -23.89
N ALA A 234 -6.59 8.29 -24.86
CA ALA A 234 -8.06 8.25 -24.86
C ALA A 234 -8.60 7.45 -23.68
N LEU A 235 -8.01 6.26 -23.39
CA LEU A 235 -8.40 5.47 -22.22
C LEU A 235 -8.04 6.17 -20.92
N PHE A 236 -6.89 6.84 -20.85
CA PHE A 236 -6.51 7.62 -19.70
C PHE A 236 -7.56 8.70 -19.39
N ARG A 237 -7.95 9.49 -20.38
CA ARG A 237 -8.97 10.53 -20.23
C ARG A 237 -10.34 9.97 -19.87
N LEU A 238 -10.70 8.83 -20.46
CA LEU A 238 -11.95 8.15 -20.11
C LEU A 238 -11.94 7.70 -18.63
N GLN A 239 -10.84 7.12 -18.16
CA GLN A 239 -10.71 6.73 -16.74
C GLN A 239 -10.75 7.96 -15.83
N GLN A 240 -10.06 9.06 -16.17
CA GLN A 240 -10.18 10.32 -15.41
C GLN A 240 -11.64 10.80 -15.30
N LEU A 241 -12.40 10.71 -16.39
CA LEU A 241 -13.81 11.08 -16.39
C LEU A 241 -14.62 10.13 -15.49
N ILE A 242 -14.37 8.83 -15.58
CA ILE A 242 -15.01 7.83 -14.71
C ILE A 242 -14.69 8.15 -13.25
N HIS A 243 -13.42 8.37 -12.88
CA HIS A 243 -13.04 8.71 -11.50
C HIS A 243 -13.76 9.97 -11.00
N ARG A 244 -13.88 10.99 -11.85
CA ARG A 244 -14.54 12.25 -11.49
C ARG A 244 -16.05 12.11 -11.27
N LEU A 245 -16.69 11.23 -12.03
CA LEU A 245 -18.16 11.06 -12.02
C LEU A 245 -18.62 9.92 -11.09
N SER A 246 -17.73 9.02 -10.72
CA SER A 246 -18.07 7.90 -9.85
C SER A 246 -18.35 8.36 -8.42
N PRO A 247 -19.42 7.86 -7.79
CA PRO A 247 -19.62 8.03 -6.37
C PRO A 247 -18.47 7.37 -5.56
N PRO A 248 -18.15 7.86 -4.34
CA PRO A 248 -17.06 7.32 -3.52
C PRO A 248 -17.12 5.82 -3.25
N LEU A 249 -18.32 5.22 -3.28
CA LEU A 249 -18.52 3.78 -3.17
C LEU A 249 -17.72 2.98 -4.22
N PHE A 250 -17.52 3.55 -5.41
CA PHE A 250 -16.84 2.92 -6.54
C PHE A 250 -15.40 3.41 -6.73
N ASP A 251 -14.86 4.16 -5.79
CA ASP A 251 -13.46 4.51 -5.78
C ASP A 251 -12.57 3.27 -5.84
N LEU A 252 -11.37 3.41 -6.41
CA LEU A 252 -10.49 2.27 -6.67
C LEU A 252 -9.82 1.72 -5.43
N GLY A 253 -9.49 2.60 -4.49
CA GLY A 253 -8.73 2.24 -3.30
C GLY A 253 -9.40 2.66 -2.00
N LEU A 254 -9.16 1.89 -0.97
CA LEU A 254 -9.53 2.16 0.42
C LEU A 254 -8.28 2.39 1.25
N ARG A 255 -8.37 3.33 2.17
CA ARG A 255 -7.35 3.66 3.16
C ARG A 255 -7.95 3.50 4.54
N PHE A 256 -7.33 2.71 5.38
CA PHE A 256 -7.74 2.45 6.75
C PHE A 256 -6.69 2.95 7.72
N PHE A 257 -7.13 3.63 8.76
CA PHE A 257 -6.33 4.03 9.91
C PHE A 257 -7.07 3.50 11.14
N ILE A 258 -6.48 2.48 11.77
CA ILE A 258 -7.09 1.73 12.86
C ILE A 258 -6.27 2.02 14.11
N ARG A 259 -6.85 2.65 15.11
CA ARG A 259 -6.20 3.00 16.37
C ARG A 259 -6.63 2.03 17.46
N LYS A 260 -5.68 1.27 18.00
CA LYS A 260 -5.97 0.41 19.16
C LYS A 260 -6.38 1.26 20.36
N GLU A 261 -7.45 0.89 21.05
CA GLU A 261 -7.89 1.59 22.25
C GLU A 261 -6.82 1.54 23.33
N ASP A 262 -6.68 2.65 24.06
CA ASP A 262 -5.82 2.73 25.24
C ASP A 262 -6.66 2.53 26.49
N VAL A 263 -6.80 1.27 26.90
CA VAL A 263 -7.59 0.89 28.08
C VAL A 263 -6.95 1.37 29.40
N ARG A 264 -5.70 1.85 29.36
CA ARG A 264 -4.94 2.30 30.54
C ARG A 264 -5.20 3.76 30.93
N GLY A 265 -5.98 4.50 30.13
CA GLY A 265 -6.25 5.93 30.30
C GLY A 265 -7.68 6.30 30.70
N GLN A 266 -8.52 5.32 31.12
CA GLN A 266 -9.84 5.57 31.70
C GLN A 266 -9.86 5.38 33.20
#